data_5cf8977d41d0f7f44c7362ee9cf5f64d
#
_entry.id   5cf8977d41d0f7f44c7362ee9cf5f64d
#
_cell.length_a   1.000
_cell.length_b   1.000
_cell.length_c   1.000
_cell.angle_alpha   90.00
_cell.angle_beta   90.00
_cell.angle_gamma   90.00
#
_symmetry.space_group_name_H-M   'P 1'
#
loop_
_entity.id
_entity.type
_entity.pdbx_description
1 polymer ?
#
loop_
_entity_poly.entity_id
_entity_poly.type
_entity_poly.pdbx_seq_one_letter_code
_entity_poly.pdbx_strand_id
1 'polypeptide(L)'
;MRTAIFTIDTESYEAKKKSAAGEALKRMLEQNRLEVKAAKVLPRDKEVVATVFRQLADSGSVELIITTGATGYLEQDCAPKAVEEVEEQLIPGIPEALRAYNLRYSKKAMLDCMAAGIRKNTLIVNLPESAKTAKEDMEYILSEVVQVVESINL
;
A
#
# COMPACT_ATOMS: atom_id res chain seq x y z
N MET A 1 3.46 11.81 10.93
CA MET A 1 3.41 11.22 9.58
C MET A 1 1.97 10.92 9.21
N ARG A 2 1.48 11.60 8.19
CA ARG A 2 0.09 11.46 7.74
C ARG A 2 0.00 10.32 6.73
N THR A 3 -0.92 9.40 6.96
CA THR A 3 -1.03 8.17 6.18
C THR A 3 -2.44 7.98 5.65
N ALA A 4 -2.55 7.47 4.43
CA ALA A 4 -3.80 7.01 3.85
C ALA A 4 -3.70 5.51 3.55
N ILE A 5 -4.78 4.78 3.82
CA ILE A 5 -4.86 3.34 3.59
C ILE A 5 -5.99 3.06 2.60
N PHE A 6 -5.70 2.29 1.56
CA PHE A 6 -6.72 1.91 0.56
C PHE A 6 -6.75 0.41 0.38
N THR A 7 -7.94 -0.17 0.55
CA THR A 7 -8.19 -1.55 0.16
C THR A 7 -8.72 -1.52 -1.27
N ILE A 8 -8.08 -2.27 -2.17
CA ILE A 8 -8.48 -2.29 -3.57
C ILE A 8 -9.26 -3.57 -3.83
N ASP A 9 -10.58 -3.47 -3.84
CA ASP A 9 -11.50 -4.59 -4.02
C ASP A 9 -12.85 -4.09 -4.54
N THR A 10 -13.18 -4.46 -5.77
CA THR A 10 -14.41 -4.00 -6.44
C THR A 10 -15.69 -4.45 -5.72
N GLU A 11 -15.74 -5.70 -5.25
CA GLU A 11 -16.94 -6.21 -4.56
C GLU A 11 -17.21 -5.42 -3.28
N SER A 12 -16.18 -5.20 -2.47
CA SER A 12 -16.31 -4.41 -1.23
C SER A 12 -16.67 -2.96 -1.53
N TYR A 13 -16.11 -2.40 -2.59
CA TYR A 13 -16.39 -1.04 -3.01
C TYR A 13 -17.88 -0.88 -3.39
N GLU A 14 -18.40 -1.78 -4.22
CA GLU A 14 -19.80 -1.75 -4.68
C GLU A 14 -20.78 -2.00 -3.53
N ALA A 15 -20.43 -2.92 -2.63
CA ALA A 15 -21.25 -3.24 -1.46
C ALA A 15 -21.12 -2.21 -0.32
N LYS A 16 -20.24 -1.23 -0.46
CA LYS A 16 -19.92 -0.23 0.57
C LYS A 16 -19.50 -0.86 1.89
N LYS A 17 -18.75 -1.95 1.81
CA LYS A 17 -18.24 -2.67 2.99
C LYS A 17 -16.90 -2.11 3.44
N LYS A 18 -16.69 -2.13 4.76
CA LYS A 18 -15.37 -1.82 5.31
C LYS A 18 -14.43 -3.00 5.12
N SER A 19 -13.15 -2.72 5.00
CA SER A 19 -12.11 -3.73 4.83
C SER A 19 -11.54 -4.17 6.17
N ALA A 20 -11.54 -5.47 6.43
CA ALA A 20 -10.87 -6.03 7.60
C ALA A 20 -9.37 -5.72 7.58
N ALA A 21 -8.74 -5.83 6.40
CA ALA A 21 -7.33 -5.51 6.24
C ALA A 21 -7.07 -4.02 6.50
N GLY A 22 -7.91 -3.15 5.95
CA GLY A 22 -7.79 -1.70 6.18
C GLY A 22 -7.92 -1.33 7.64
N GLU A 23 -8.89 -1.92 8.35
CA GLU A 23 -9.09 -1.66 9.79
C GLU A 23 -7.91 -2.17 10.63
N ALA A 24 -7.39 -3.35 10.30
CA ALA A 24 -6.22 -3.92 10.99
C ALA A 24 -4.98 -3.05 10.81
N LEU A 25 -4.73 -2.59 9.59
CA LEU A 25 -3.62 -1.69 9.27
C LEU A 25 -3.77 -0.36 9.99
N LYS A 26 -4.97 0.20 9.99
CA LYS A 26 -5.25 1.47 10.69
C LYS A 26 -4.90 1.37 12.16
N ARG A 27 -5.40 0.33 12.84
CA ARG A 27 -5.09 0.14 14.27
C ARG A 27 -3.60 0.00 14.51
N MET A 28 -2.92 -0.81 13.70
CA MET A 28 -1.49 -1.06 13.86
C MET A 28 -0.69 0.23 13.67
N LEU A 29 -1.00 1.01 12.63
CA LEU A 29 -0.29 2.25 12.35
C LEU A 29 -0.55 3.31 13.44
N GLU A 30 -1.79 3.43 13.90
CA GLU A 30 -2.12 4.35 14.99
C GLU A 30 -1.43 3.98 16.30
N GLN A 31 -1.31 2.69 16.61
CA GLN A 31 -0.56 2.19 17.75
C GLN A 31 0.93 2.55 17.65
N ASN A 32 1.44 2.71 16.45
CA ASN A 32 2.81 3.12 16.18
C ASN A 32 2.95 4.63 15.94
N ARG A 33 1.94 5.39 16.33
CA ARG A 33 1.93 6.86 16.31
C ARG A 33 1.92 7.49 14.92
N LEU A 34 1.46 6.75 13.91
CA LEU A 34 1.18 7.34 12.61
C LEU A 34 -0.25 7.88 12.60
N GLU A 35 -0.45 9.02 11.95
CA GLU A 35 -1.77 9.61 11.83
C GLU A 35 -2.46 9.09 10.58
N VAL A 36 -3.54 8.32 10.75
CA VAL A 36 -4.29 7.77 9.61
C VAL A 36 -5.40 8.75 9.23
N LYS A 37 -5.20 9.45 8.11
CA LYS A 37 -6.15 10.44 7.61
C LYS A 37 -7.34 9.81 6.89
N ALA A 38 -7.13 8.66 6.25
CA ALA A 38 -8.17 7.97 5.50
C ALA A 38 -7.89 6.47 5.49
N ALA A 39 -8.96 5.68 5.57
CA ALA A 39 -8.92 4.24 5.38
C ALA A 39 -10.16 3.89 4.56
N LYS A 40 -10.01 3.76 3.25
CA LYS A 40 -11.12 3.62 2.30
C LYS A 40 -10.93 2.44 1.37
N VAL A 41 -12.01 2.06 0.69
CA VAL A 41 -12.01 1.00 -0.31
C VAL A 41 -12.09 1.63 -1.69
N LEU A 42 -11.31 1.12 -2.63
CA LEU A 42 -11.31 1.56 -4.03
C LEU A 42 -11.62 0.36 -4.93
N PRO A 43 -12.20 0.60 -6.11
CA PRO A 43 -12.43 -0.47 -7.07
C PRO A 43 -11.11 -0.89 -7.74
N ARG A 44 -11.10 -2.09 -8.32
CA ARG A 44 -9.98 -2.59 -9.13
C ARG A 44 -9.97 -1.91 -10.49
N ASP A 45 -9.62 -0.66 -10.50
CA ASP A 45 -9.55 0.20 -11.68
C ASP A 45 -8.26 1.01 -11.59
N LYS A 46 -7.32 0.70 -12.47
CA LYS A 46 -6.00 1.33 -12.46
C LYS A 46 -6.08 2.86 -12.53
N GLU A 47 -6.97 3.39 -13.37
CA GLU A 47 -7.09 4.83 -13.53
C GLU A 47 -7.61 5.52 -12.27
N VAL A 48 -8.59 4.90 -11.60
CA VAL A 48 -9.11 5.43 -10.33
C VAL A 48 -8.01 5.40 -9.27
N VAL A 49 -7.33 4.28 -9.12
CA VAL A 49 -6.28 4.12 -8.10
C VAL A 49 -5.12 5.08 -8.37
N ALA A 50 -4.64 5.16 -9.61
CA ALA A 50 -3.56 6.06 -9.99
C ALA A 50 -3.94 7.53 -9.75
N THR A 51 -5.18 7.91 -10.06
CA THR A 51 -5.67 9.28 -9.83
C THR A 51 -5.64 9.62 -8.35
N VAL A 52 -6.09 8.70 -7.49
CA VAL A 52 -6.05 8.90 -6.04
C VAL A 52 -4.62 9.08 -5.56
N PHE A 53 -3.69 8.25 -6.03
CA PHE A 53 -2.28 8.37 -5.67
C PHE A 53 -1.71 9.74 -6.07
N ARG A 54 -1.96 10.17 -7.30
CA ARG A 54 -1.47 11.48 -7.78
C ARG A 54 -2.03 12.63 -6.97
N GLN A 55 -3.33 12.63 -6.73
CA GLN A 55 -3.98 13.72 -6.00
C GLN A 55 -3.43 13.85 -4.59
N LEU A 56 -3.28 12.75 -3.88
CA LEU A 56 -2.78 12.79 -2.50
C LEU A 56 -1.30 13.17 -2.44
N ALA A 57 -0.49 12.66 -3.35
CA ALA A 57 0.94 12.98 -3.38
C ALA A 57 1.18 14.42 -3.82
N ASP A 58 0.54 14.85 -4.91
CA ASP A 58 0.74 16.17 -5.48
C ASP A 58 0.21 17.30 -4.59
N SER A 59 -0.85 17.04 -3.82
CA SER A 59 -1.38 18.02 -2.87
C SER A 59 -0.59 18.06 -1.56
N GLY A 60 0.27 17.09 -1.31
CA GLY A 60 0.99 17.00 -0.04
C GLY A 60 0.08 16.64 1.13
N SER A 61 -1.09 16.04 0.86
CA SER A 61 -2.05 15.68 1.91
C SER A 61 -1.55 14.59 2.84
N VAL A 62 -0.75 13.66 2.33
CA VAL A 62 -0.19 12.56 3.12
C VAL A 62 1.27 12.31 2.70
N GLU A 63 2.05 11.75 3.60
CA GLU A 63 3.45 11.35 3.35
C GLU A 63 3.59 9.86 3.07
N LEU A 64 2.54 9.07 3.36
CA LEU A 64 2.56 7.62 3.17
C LEU A 64 1.21 7.15 2.66
N ILE A 65 1.22 6.33 1.61
CA ILE A 65 0.03 5.65 1.11
C ILE A 65 0.29 4.15 1.17
N ILE A 66 -0.56 3.44 1.90
CA ILE A 66 -0.50 1.98 2.01
C ILE A 66 -1.72 1.41 1.29
N THR A 67 -1.51 0.44 0.41
CA THR A 67 -2.62 -0.27 -0.21
C THR A 67 -2.56 -1.75 0.12
N THR A 68 -3.71 -2.42 0.11
CA THR A 68 -3.82 -3.86 0.29
C THR A 68 -4.78 -4.41 -0.76
N GLY A 69 -4.43 -5.56 -1.33
CA GLY A 69 -5.21 -6.20 -2.39
C GLY A 69 -4.78 -5.78 -3.80
N ALA A 70 -5.29 -6.50 -4.78
CA ALA A 70 -5.02 -6.31 -6.21
C ALA A 70 -3.53 -6.35 -6.56
N THR A 71 -2.78 -7.26 -5.92
CA THR A 71 -1.33 -7.42 -6.09
C THR A 71 -0.93 -8.73 -6.76
N GLY A 72 -1.88 -9.46 -7.33
CA GLY A 72 -1.58 -10.68 -8.09
C GLY A 72 -1.00 -10.39 -9.46
N TYR A 73 -1.13 -11.37 -10.35
CA TYR A 73 -0.51 -11.34 -11.69
C TYR A 73 -1.54 -11.21 -12.83
N LEU A 74 -2.81 -11.00 -12.48
CA LEU A 74 -3.87 -10.84 -13.48
C LEU A 74 -4.06 -9.37 -13.87
N GLU A 75 -4.79 -9.12 -14.96
CA GLU A 75 -4.99 -7.75 -15.44
C GLU A 75 -5.69 -6.86 -14.42
N GLN A 76 -6.69 -7.40 -13.72
CA GLN A 76 -7.41 -6.65 -12.68
C GLN A 76 -6.59 -6.39 -11.41
N ASP A 77 -5.42 -7.01 -11.30
CA ASP A 77 -4.51 -6.76 -10.19
C ASP A 77 -3.74 -5.46 -10.44
N CYS A 78 -4.43 -4.36 -10.28
CA CYS A 78 -4.01 -3.04 -10.74
C CYS A 78 -3.09 -2.27 -9.78
N ALA A 79 -2.93 -2.74 -8.54
CA ALA A 79 -2.19 -1.97 -7.54
C ALA A 79 -0.74 -1.68 -7.93
N PRO A 80 0.08 -2.69 -8.34
CA PRO A 80 1.45 -2.39 -8.75
C PRO A 80 1.51 -1.54 -10.01
N LYS A 81 0.59 -1.74 -10.95
CA LYS A 81 0.53 -0.94 -12.19
C LYS A 81 0.25 0.52 -11.91
N ALA A 82 -0.62 0.81 -10.94
CA ALA A 82 -0.92 2.17 -10.53
C ALA A 82 0.30 2.85 -9.90
N VAL A 83 1.06 2.13 -9.07
CA VAL A 83 2.31 2.66 -8.50
C VAL A 83 3.30 2.96 -9.63
N GLU A 84 3.50 2.01 -10.54
CA GLU A 84 4.44 2.19 -11.65
C GLU A 84 4.07 3.38 -12.53
N GLU A 85 2.79 3.65 -12.72
CA GLU A 85 2.33 4.77 -13.55
C GLU A 85 2.64 6.14 -12.90
N VAL A 86 2.55 6.25 -11.59
CA VAL A 86 2.63 7.54 -10.91
C VAL A 86 3.99 7.82 -10.24
N GLU A 87 4.81 6.79 -10.05
CA GLU A 87 6.06 6.92 -9.32
C GLU A 87 7.10 7.74 -10.08
N GLU A 88 7.93 8.44 -9.33
CA GLU A 88 9.12 9.12 -9.85
C GLU A 88 10.38 8.32 -9.52
N GLN A 89 10.32 7.47 -8.49
CA GLN A 89 11.42 6.61 -8.08
C GLN A 89 10.85 5.32 -7.49
N LEU A 90 11.16 4.16 -8.09
CA LEU A 90 10.80 2.87 -7.51
C LEU A 90 11.74 2.52 -6.36
N ILE A 91 11.21 1.79 -5.38
CA ILE A 91 12.00 1.20 -4.30
C ILE A 91 11.80 -0.31 -4.33
N PRO A 92 12.48 -1.02 -5.25
CA PRO A 92 12.22 -2.46 -5.44
C PRO A 92 12.61 -3.31 -4.23
N GLY A 93 13.47 -2.83 -3.36
CA GLY A 93 13.87 -3.56 -2.16
C GLY A 93 12.73 -3.83 -1.19
N ILE A 94 11.71 -2.95 -1.13
CA ILE A 94 10.58 -3.16 -0.24
C ILE A 94 9.77 -4.39 -0.67
N PRO A 95 9.23 -4.47 -1.91
CA PRO A 95 8.51 -5.67 -2.32
C PRO A 95 9.39 -6.93 -2.37
N GLU A 96 10.67 -6.82 -2.68
CA GLU A 96 11.59 -7.95 -2.61
C GLU A 96 11.70 -8.50 -1.20
N ALA A 97 11.84 -7.64 -0.20
CA ALA A 97 11.91 -8.04 1.20
C ALA A 97 10.59 -8.69 1.66
N LEU A 98 9.45 -8.14 1.24
CA LEU A 98 8.15 -8.70 1.57
C LEU A 98 7.96 -10.09 0.96
N ARG A 99 8.33 -10.28 -0.31
CA ARG A 99 8.26 -11.60 -0.93
C ARG A 99 9.16 -12.61 -0.23
N ALA A 100 10.38 -12.24 0.08
CA ALA A 100 11.31 -13.11 0.81
C ALA A 100 10.77 -13.48 2.18
N TYR A 101 10.20 -12.52 2.89
CA TYR A 101 9.59 -12.74 4.20
C TYR A 101 8.42 -13.73 4.11
N ASN A 102 7.53 -13.53 3.14
CA ASN A 102 6.33 -14.35 2.98
C ASN A 102 6.63 -15.74 2.40
N LEU A 103 7.70 -15.91 1.64
CA LEU A 103 8.13 -17.22 1.12
C LEU A 103 8.40 -18.23 2.23
N ARG A 104 8.73 -17.78 3.44
CA ARG A 104 8.91 -18.68 4.59
C ARG A 104 7.64 -19.43 4.95
N TYR A 105 6.47 -18.90 4.57
CA TYR A 105 5.17 -19.46 4.91
C TYR A 105 4.44 -20.06 3.71
N SER A 106 4.65 -19.52 2.52
CA SER A 106 3.94 -19.96 1.31
C SER A 106 4.75 -19.65 0.06
N LYS A 107 4.94 -20.67 -0.78
CA LYS A 107 5.58 -20.51 -2.09
C LYS A 107 4.77 -19.59 -3.02
N LYS A 108 3.47 -19.43 -2.78
CA LYS A 108 2.61 -18.54 -3.57
C LYS A 108 3.04 -17.07 -3.46
N ALA A 109 3.83 -16.73 -2.46
CA ALA A 109 4.36 -15.37 -2.31
C ALA A 109 5.19 -14.94 -3.52
N MET A 110 5.81 -15.87 -4.27
CA MET A 110 6.55 -15.51 -5.49
C MET A 110 5.64 -14.94 -6.59
N LEU A 111 4.33 -15.11 -6.47
CA LEU A 111 3.35 -14.61 -7.43
C LEU A 111 2.79 -13.24 -7.05
N ASP A 112 3.15 -12.70 -5.90
CA ASP A 112 2.76 -11.37 -5.47
C ASP A 112 3.58 -10.33 -6.23
N CYS A 113 2.88 -9.43 -6.93
CA CYS A 113 3.50 -8.43 -7.80
C CYS A 113 3.51 -7.04 -7.17
N MET A 114 3.62 -6.97 -5.85
CA MET A 114 3.64 -5.70 -5.11
C MET A 114 4.71 -4.76 -5.65
N ALA A 115 4.43 -3.47 -5.56
CA ALA A 115 5.39 -2.42 -5.91
C ALA A 115 5.47 -1.41 -4.76
N ALA A 116 6.55 -0.65 -4.74
CA ALA A 116 6.71 0.49 -3.85
C ALA A 116 7.47 1.59 -4.59
N GLY A 117 7.05 2.83 -4.39
CA GLY A 117 7.68 3.94 -5.09
C GLY A 117 7.39 5.27 -4.42
N ILE A 118 8.14 6.28 -4.81
CA ILE A 118 8.02 7.64 -4.30
C ILE A 118 7.45 8.53 -5.41
N ARG A 119 6.48 9.35 -5.03
CA ARG A 119 6.02 10.48 -5.85
C ARG A 119 6.02 11.73 -4.99
N LYS A 120 6.76 12.77 -5.42
CA LYS A 120 6.95 13.98 -4.63
C LYS A 120 7.50 13.60 -3.24
N ASN A 121 6.80 13.96 -2.18
CA ASN A 121 7.21 13.66 -0.81
C ASN A 121 6.38 12.53 -0.20
N THR A 122 5.80 11.67 -1.03
CA THR A 122 4.92 10.58 -0.59
C THR A 122 5.50 9.23 -1.02
N LEU A 123 5.62 8.31 -0.06
CA LEU A 123 5.95 6.92 -0.32
C LEU A 123 4.65 6.13 -0.50
N ILE A 124 4.57 5.30 -1.53
CA ILE A 124 3.43 4.45 -1.82
C ILE A 124 3.88 3.00 -1.75
N VAL A 125 3.19 2.18 -0.95
CA VAL A 125 3.55 0.76 -0.76
C VAL A 125 2.33 -0.12 -0.92
N ASN A 126 2.44 -1.14 -1.77
CA ASN A 126 1.42 -2.18 -1.90
C ASN A 126 1.66 -3.31 -0.90
N LEU A 127 0.57 -3.85 -0.35
CA LEU A 127 0.60 -5.03 0.53
C LEU A 127 -0.37 -6.09 0.00
N PRO A 128 -0.17 -7.37 0.37
CA PRO A 128 -1.08 -8.45 -0.03
C PRO A 128 -2.49 -8.27 0.51
N GLU A 129 -3.42 -9.07 -0.03
CA GLU A 129 -4.85 -8.94 0.25
C GLU A 129 -5.26 -9.36 1.66
N SER A 130 -4.65 -10.44 2.19
CA SER A 130 -5.01 -10.99 3.50
C SER A 130 -4.76 -9.99 4.62
N ALA A 131 -5.76 -9.78 5.49
CA ALA A 131 -5.63 -8.88 6.63
C ALA A 131 -4.44 -9.25 7.52
N LYS A 132 -4.27 -10.55 7.80
CA LYS A 132 -3.17 -11.05 8.61
C LYS A 132 -1.82 -10.77 7.95
N THR A 133 -1.69 -11.13 6.67
CA THR A 133 -0.42 -10.97 5.94
C THR A 133 -0.09 -9.49 5.76
N ALA A 134 -1.07 -8.67 5.41
CA ALA A 134 -0.84 -7.23 5.24
C ALA A 134 -0.34 -6.59 6.53
N LYS A 135 -0.95 -6.94 7.66
CA LYS A 135 -0.52 -6.43 8.97
C LYS A 135 0.90 -6.87 9.31
N GLU A 136 1.20 -8.16 9.17
CA GLU A 136 2.53 -8.70 9.46
C GLU A 136 3.59 -8.10 8.55
N ASP A 137 3.28 -7.95 7.28
CA ASP A 137 4.17 -7.33 6.30
C ASP A 137 4.48 -5.88 6.66
N MET A 138 3.44 -5.12 7.01
CA MET A 138 3.65 -3.72 7.40
C MET A 138 4.49 -3.60 8.68
N GLU A 139 4.26 -4.47 9.65
CA GLU A 139 5.07 -4.52 10.87
C GLU A 139 6.54 -4.80 10.53
N TYR A 140 6.78 -5.69 9.57
CA TYR A 140 8.13 -6.09 9.17
C TYR A 140 8.91 -4.95 8.53
N ILE A 141 8.27 -4.10 7.73
CA ILE A 141 8.95 -3.02 7.00
C ILE A 141 8.81 -1.64 7.66
N LEU A 142 8.09 -1.54 8.77
CA LEU A 142 7.68 -0.25 9.33
C LEU A 142 8.85 0.70 9.60
N SER A 143 9.93 0.24 10.21
CA SER A 143 11.05 1.11 10.54
C SER A 143 11.73 1.67 9.30
N GLU A 144 11.88 0.88 8.25
CA GLU A 144 12.48 1.29 6.98
C GLU A 144 11.54 2.25 6.23
N VAL A 145 10.24 2.00 6.27
CA VAL A 145 9.24 2.90 5.69
C VAL A 145 9.29 4.27 6.36
N VAL A 146 9.32 4.30 7.69
CA VAL A 146 9.43 5.54 8.46
C VAL A 146 10.70 6.29 8.09
N GLN A 147 11.82 5.59 7.97
CA GLN A 147 13.10 6.19 7.59
C GLN A 147 13.02 6.85 6.22
N VAL A 148 12.43 6.18 5.22
CA VAL A 148 12.28 6.74 3.88
C VAL A 148 11.42 8.00 3.92
N VAL A 149 10.27 7.93 4.59
CA VAL A 149 9.34 9.06 4.66
C VAL A 149 9.98 10.26 5.34
N GLU A 150 10.68 10.04 6.44
CA GLU A 150 11.41 11.13 7.11
C GLU A 150 12.46 11.75 6.21
N SER A 151 13.21 10.92 5.48
CA SER A 151 14.28 11.39 4.59
C SER A 151 13.76 12.23 3.43
N ILE A 152 12.65 11.84 2.82
CA ILE A 152 12.09 12.59 1.67
C ILE A 152 11.32 13.84 2.10
N ASN A 153 11.06 14.01 3.39
CA ASN A 153 10.35 15.17 3.93
C ASN A 153 11.24 16.11 4.75
N LEU A 154 12.55 15.95 4.65
CA LEU A 154 13.48 16.84 5.31
C LEU A 154 13.42 18.26 4.75
#